data_09d82ff48778281d8721044b71c0296b
#
_entry.id   09d82ff48778281d8721044b71c0296b
#
_cell.length_a   1.000
_cell.length_b   1.000
_cell.length_c   1.000
_cell.angle_alpha   90.00
_cell.angle_beta   90.00
_cell.angle_gamma   90.00
#
_symmetry.space_group_name_H-M   'P 1'
#
loop_
_entity.id
_entity.type
_entity.pdbx_description
1 polymer ?
#
loop_
_entity_poly.entity_id
_entity_poly.type
_entity_poly.pdbx_seq_one_letter_code
_entity_poly.pdbx_strand_id
1 'polypeptide(L)'
;GPDFNIADNMGIYSELNRKDVLMNIKDEVKKLTPVFLLERKQWLHLKHESLYQLKRFYNAITNGSNNNVNHCIAKVTFYSHQIEKGLSHSNFRYGFGKSALMNLSSALEDLKRCDSDYPECAAYQSAVAALQEYRYKHENAGYHIDDMIALFPSDIWDDASASASANGGSVPVKASLKDGNATIPFENLFLNRRSVREFSDSPLTETEIQHVIEVATKAP
;
A
#
# COMPACT_ATOMS: atom_id res chain seq x y z
N GLY A 1 -45.96 6.66 -41.34
CA GLY A 1 -45.84 5.65 -40.29
C GLY A 1 -44.45 5.11 -40.27
N PRO A 2 -43.79 4.89 -39.12
CA PRO A 2 -42.46 4.35 -39.10
C PRO A 2 -42.50 2.85 -39.39
N ASP A 3 -41.73 2.42 -40.38
CA ASP A 3 -41.50 1.03 -40.72
C ASP A 3 -40.81 0.31 -39.56
N PHE A 4 -41.58 -0.56 -38.90
CA PHE A 4 -41.04 -1.47 -37.88
C PHE A 4 -40.29 -2.61 -38.59
N ASN A 5 -38.98 -2.60 -38.48
CA ASN A 5 -38.11 -3.61 -39.09
C ASN A 5 -38.13 -4.90 -38.23
N ILE A 6 -38.92 -5.89 -38.70
CA ILE A 6 -39.12 -7.19 -38.03
C ILE A 6 -37.81 -8.03 -38.00
N ALA A 7 -36.86 -7.72 -38.86
CA ALA A 7 -35.60 -8.47 -38.97
C ALA A 7 -34.67 -8.31 -37.75
N ASP A 8 -34.67 -7.13 -37.11
CA ASP A 8 -33.80 -6.87 -35.96
C ASP A 8 -34.25 -7.60 -34.67
N ASN A 9 -35.56 -7.86 -34.55
CA ASN A 9 -36.12 -8.61 -33.43
C ASN A 9 -35.84 -10.12 -33.50
N MET A 10 -35.72 -10.72 -34.68
CA MET A 10 -35.40 -12.15 -34.80
C MET A 10 -33.98 -12.49 -34.44
N GLY A 11 -33.02 -11.57 -34.61
CA GLY A 11 -31.63 -11.73 -34.22
C GLY A 11 -31.45 -11.80 -32.73
N ILE A 12 -32.13 -10.94 -31.98
CA ILE A 12 -32.04 -10.85 -30.50
C ILE A 12 -32.67 -12.09 -29.85
N TYR A 13 -33.79 -12.58 -30.36
CA TYR A 13 -34.45 -13.80 -29.84
C TYR A 13 -33.61 -15.07 -30.11
N SER A 14 -32.85 -15.12 -31.21
CA SER A 14 -32.00 -16.25 -31.54
C SER A 14 -30.75 -16.30 -30.64
N GLU A 15 -30.20 -15.15 -30.24
CA GLU A 15 -29.04 -15.07 -29.33
C GLU A 15 -29.43 -15.36 -27.89
N LEU A 16 -30.58 -14.86 -27.42
CA LEU A 16 -31.10 -15.17 -26.07
C LEU A 16 -31.37 -16.68 -25.93
N ASN A 17 -32.03 -17.27 -26.92
CA ASN A 17 -32.32 -18.71 -26.92
C ASN A 17 -31.05 -19.57 -26.97
N ARG A 18 -29.99 -19.13 -27.66
CA ARG A 18 -28.68 -19.81 -27.65
C ARG A 18 -27.97 -19.75 -26.28
N LYS A 19 -28.04 -18.61 -25.60
CA LYS A 19 -27.44 -18.47 -24.26
C LYS A 19 -28.15 -19.33 -23.22
N ASP A 20 -29.49 -19.39 -23.29
CA ASP A 20 -30.29 -20.20 -22.37
C ASP A 20 -30.07 -21.71 -22.61
N VAL A 21 -29.98 -22.13 -23.85
CA VAL A 21 -29.69 -23.51 -24.23
C VAL A 21 -28.25 -23.89 -23.78
N LEU A 22 -27.28 -23.02 -24.00
CA LEU A 22 -25.89 -23.25 -23.54
C LEU A 22 -25.77 -23.26 -22.02
N MET A 23 -26.56 -22.48 -21.31
CA MET A 23 -26.59 -22.46 -19.85
C MET A 23 -27.20 -23.75 -19.30
N ASN A 24 -28.31 -24.22 -19.88
CA ASN A 24 -28.92 -25.49 -19.54
C ASN A 24 -28.00 -26.69 -19.81
N ILE A 25 -27.32 -26.72 -20.94
CA ILE A 25 -26.35 -27.79 -21.26
C ILE A 25 -25.20 -27.78 -20.25
N LYS A 26 -24.68 -26.63 -19.86
CA LYS A 26 -23.62 -26.52 -18.86
C LYS A 26 -24.06 -27.07 -17.48
N ASP A 27 -25.28 -26.81 -17.09
CA ASP A 27 -25.81 -27.28 -15.80
C ASP A 27 -26.09 -28.79 -15.81
N GLU A 28 -26.57 -29.35 -16.91
CA GLU A 28 -26.70 -30.80 -17.06
C GLU A 28 -25.34 -31.51 -17.10
N VAL A 29 -24.36 -30.96 -17.79
CA VAL A 29 -22.98 -31.51 -17.78
C VAL A 29 -22.36 -31.46 -16.39
N LYS A 30 -22.63 -30.41 -15.59
CA LYS A 30 -22.18 -30.36 -14.19
C LYS A 30 -22.80 -31.47 -13.34
N LYS A 31 -24.07 -31.79 -13.51
CA LYS A 31 -24.75 -32.88 -12.79
C LYS A 31 -24.16 -34.24 -13.12
N LEU A 32 -23.72 -34.45 -14.35
CA LEU A 32 -23.14 -35.70 -14.84
C LEU A 32 -21.64 -35.83 -14.56
N THR A 33 -20.98 -34.72 -14.17
CA THR A 33 -19.54 -34.74 -13.92
C THR A 33 -19.23 -35.29 -12.53
N PRO A 34 -18.46 -36.40 -12.41
CA PRO A 34 -18.07 -36.92 -11.11
C PRO A 34 -17.40 -35.87 -10.22
N VAL A 35 -17.73 -35.85 -8.95
CA VAL A 35 -17.27 -34.87 -7.96
C VAL A 35 -15.73 -34.76 -7.98
N PHE A 36 -15.02 -35.89 -8.07
CA PHE A 36 -13.55 -35.89 -8.10
C PHE A 36 -12.94 -35.15 -9.30
N LEU A 37 -13.63 -35.10 -10.45
CA LEU A 37 -13.18 -34.35 -11.62
C LEU A 37 -13.38 -32.83 -11.41
N LEU A 38 -14.44 -32.44 -10.73
CA LEU A 38 -14.68 -31.04 -10.36
C LEU A 38 -13.65 -30.56 -9.33
N GLU A 39 -13.37 -31.37 -8.32
CA GLU A 39 -12.35 -31.08 -7.32
C GLU A 39 -10.94 -30.98 -7.96
N ARG A 40 -10.61 -31.93 -8.85
CA ARG A 40 -9.34 -31.88 -9.59
C ARG A 40 -9.22 -30.63 -10.46
N LYS A 41 -10.30 -30.21 -11.12
CA LYS A 41 -10.33 -28.97 -11.91
C LYS A 41 -10.13 -27.75 -11.03
N GLN A 42 -10.83 -27.68 -9.89
CA GLN A 42 -10.67 -26.60 -8.92
C GLN A 42 -9.23 -26.57 -8.37
N TRP A 43 -8.67 -27.70 -8.02
CA TRP A 43 -7.28 -27.79 -7.55
C TRP A 43 -6.27 -27.32 -8.59
N LEU A 44 -6.43 -27.71 -9.86
CA LEU A 44 -5.57 -27.23 -10.95
C LEU A 44 -5.69 -25.73 -11.17
N HIS A 45 -6.88 -25.19 -11.07
CA HIS A 45 -7.10 -23.74 -11.17
C HIS A 45 -6.42 -23.00 -10.01
N LEU A 46 -6.62 -23.44 -8.77
CA LEU A 46 -5.96 -22.86 -7.60
C LEU A 46 -4.44 -22.95 -7.68
N LYS A 47 -3.91 -24.08 -8.15
CA LYS A 47 -2.48 -24.26 -8.37
C LYS A 47 -1.95 -23.27 -9.40
N HIS A 48 -2.65 -23.10 -10.51
CA HIS A 48 -2.28 -22.14 -11.55
C HIS A 48 -2.27 -20.70 -11.04
N GLU A 49 -3.33 -20.29 -10.35
CA GLU A 49 -3.43 -18.97 -9.73
C GLU A 49 -2.32 -18.74 -8.69
N SER A 50 -2.06 -19.72 -7.83
CA SER A 50 -1.00 -19.64 -6.83
C SER A 50 0.38 -19.46 -7.48
N LEU A 51 0.68 -20.23 -8.55
CA LEU A 51 1.93 -20.10 -9.29
C LEU A 51 2.03 -18.75 -10.02
N TYR A 52 0.93 -18.26 -10.56
CA TYR A 52 0.89 -16.95 -11.20
C TYR A 52 1.17 -15.82 -10.20
N GLN A 53 0.53 -15.83 -9.03
CA GLN A 53 0.78 -14.86 -7.97
C GLN A 53 2.21 -14.97 -7.42
N LEU A 54 2.70 -16.18 -7.21
CA LEU A 54 4.08 -16.41 -6.77
C LEU A 54 5.08 -15.86 -7.79
N LYS A 55 4.86 -16.06 -9.09
CA LYS A 55 5.71 -15.50 -10.15
C LYS A 55 5.67 -13.98 -10.18
N ARG A 56 4.50 -13.37 -10.01
CA ARG A 56 4.37 -11.91 -9.91
C ARG A 56 5.15 -11.38 -8.70
N PHE A 57 4.98 -12.02 -7.55
CA PHE A 57 5.66 -11.64 -6.32
C PHE A 57 7.18 -11.80 -6.45
N TYR A 58 7.63 -12.94 -6.98
CA TYR A 58 9.05 -13.19 -7.27
C TYR A 58 9.63 -12.13 -8.20
N ASN A 59 8.96 -11.81 -9.30
CA ASN A 59 9.40 -10.77 -10.23
C ASN A 59 9.43 -9.37 -9.59
N ALA A 60 8.51 -9.07 -8.68
CA ALA A 60 8.49 -7.80 -7.98
C ALA A 60 9.66 -7.66 -6.98
N ILE A 61 10.10 -8.77 -6.38
CA ILE A 61 11.18 -8.75 -5.36
C ILE A 61 12.55 -8.96 -5.98
N THR A 62 12.69 -9.89 -6.94
CA THR A 62 14.01 -10.37 -7.38
C THR A 62 14.43 -9.89 -8.76
N ASN A 63 13.49 -9.68 -9.67
CA ASN A 63 13.78 -9.28 -11.05
C ASN A 63 13.52 -7.81 -11.33
N GLY A 64 13.68 -6.98 -10.36
CA GLY A 64 13.99 -5.66 -10.79
C GLY A 64 15.28 -5.76 -11.62
N SER A 65 15.20 -5.80 -12.96
CA SER A 65 16.23 -5.05 -13.66
C SER A 65 16.26 -3.74 -12.90
N ASN A 66 17.40 -3.36 -12.36
CA ASN A 66 17.56 -2.11 -11.61
C ASN A 66 17.13 -0.86 -12.41
N ASN A 67 16.53 -1.04 -13.56
CA ASN A 67 16.05 -0.05 -14.52
C ASN A 67 14.52 0.12 -14.51
N ASN A 68 13.78 -0.53 -13.61
CA ASN A 68 12.33 -0.29 -13.50
C ASN A 68 12.05 0.76 -12.41
N VAL A 69 11.68 1.96 -12.83
CA VAL A 69 11.37 3.09 -11.95
C VAL A 69 10.38 2.71 -10.85
N ASN A 70 9.30 2.00 -11.17
CA ASN A 70 8.30 1.57 -10.19
C ASN A 70 8.88 0.62 -9.12
N HIS A 71 9.85 -0.21 -9.51
CA HIS A 71 10.52 -1.09 -8.56
C HIS A 71 11.45 -0.29 -7.63
N CYS A 72 12.18 0.70 -8.17
CA CYS A 72 13.00 1.61 -7.38
C CYS A 72 12.14 2.42 -6.40
N ILE A 73 11.02 2.97 -6.86
CA ILE A 73 10.04 3.69 -6.02
C ILE A 73 9.54 2.77 -4.89
N ALA A 74 9.16 1.53 -5.19
CA ALA A 74 8.69 0.59 -4.18
C ALA A 74 9.74 0.27 -3.11
N LYS A 75 11.02 0.10 -3.50
CA LYS A 75 12.14 -0.09 -2.56
C LYS A 75 12.35 1.13 -1.68
N VAL A 76 12.41 2.32 -2.27
CA VAL A 76 12.57 3.58 -1.52
C VAL A 76 11.43 3.72 -0.51
N THR A 77 10.18 3.57 -0.94
CA THR A 77 9.00 3.63 -0.05
C THR A 77 9.08 2.61 1.08
N PHE A 78 9.46 1.37 0.79
CA PHE A 78 9.54 0.32 1.78
C PHE A 78 10.58 0.62 2.88
N TYR A 79 11.78 1.04 2.50
CA TYR A 79 12.85 1.32 3.46
C TYR A 79 12.64 2.63 4.21
N SER A 80 12.10 3.67 3.55
CA SER A 80 11.69 4.92 4.21
C SER A 80 10.65 4.65 5.29
N HIS A 81 9.64 3.84 4.98
CA HIS A 81 8.61 3.48 5.95
C HIS A 81 9.16 2.73 7.17
N GLN A 82 10.23 1.94 7.02
CA GLN A 82 10.90 1.32 8.18
C GLN A 82 11.54 2.37 9.10
N ILE A 83 12.14 3.42 8.53
CA ILE A 83 12.71 4.53 9.31
C ILE A 83 11.59 5.33 9.99
N GLU A 84 10.54 5.72 9.26
CA GLU A 84 9.39 6.44 9.81
C GLU A 84 8.72 5.68 10.96
N LYS A 85 8.63 4.37 10.83
CA LYS A 85 8.09 3.50 11.87
C LYS A 85 8.93 3.57 13.16
N GLY A 86 10.25 3.60 13.03
CA GLY A 86 11.14 3.80 14.18
C GLY A 86 11.03 5.21 14.78
N LEU A 87 10.90 6.23 13.93
CA LEU A 87 10.74 7.64 14.34
C LEU A 87 9.44 7.90 15.12
N SER A 88 8.40 7.13 14.86
CA SER A 88 7.07 7.31 15.47
C SER A 88 6.88 6.60 16.82
N HIS A 89 7.90 5.93 17.35
CA HIS A 89 7.83 5.31 18.68
C HIS A 89 8.19 6.30 19.81
N SER A 90 7.44 6.30 20.92
CA SER A 90 7.73 7.09 22.11
C SER A 90 9.05 6.64 22.76
N ASN A 91 9.28 5.33 22.81
CA ASN A 91 10.56 4.76 23.25
C ASN A 91 11.54 4.75 22.08
N PHE A 92 11.97 5.94 21.69
CA PHE A 92 12.92 6.13 20.60
C PHE A 92 14.28 5.48 20.94
N ARG A 93 14.74 4.58 20.09
CA ARG A 93 16.03 3.92 20.24
C ARG A 93 17.06 4.62 19.36
N TYR A 94 17.99 5.33 19.97
CA TYR A 94 19.06 6.00 19.22
C TYR A 94 19.92 5.00 18.44
N GLY A 95 20.29 5.38 17.22
CA GLY A 95 21.10 4.53 16.33
C GLY A 95 20.35 3.34 15.72
N PHE A 96 18.99 3.34 15.74
CA PHE A 96 18.22 2.27 15.14
C PHE A 96 18.31 2.27 13.60
N GLY A 97 18.00 1.13 13.01
CA GLY A 97 17.68 1.04 11.57
C GLY A 97 18.89 1.02 10.65
N LYS A 98 20.11 0.71 11.10
CA LYS A 98 21.31 0.71 10.26
C LYS A 98 21.15 -0.08 8.95
N SER A 99 20.58 -1.29 8.99
CA SER A 99 20.29 -2.07 7.77
C SER A 99 19.29 -1.38 6.86
N ALA A 100 18.23 -0.77 7.42
CA ALA A 100 17.22 -0.05 6.64
C ALA A 100 17.83 1.18 5.96
N LEU A 101 18.71 1.92 6.66
CA LEU A 101 19.43 3.08 6.10
C LEU A 101 20.38 2.66 4.96
N MET A 102 21.16 1.58 5.14
CA MET A 102 22.02 1.06 4.07
C MET A 102 21.23 0.67 2.82
N ASN A 103 20.13 -0.04 3.02
CA ASN A 103 19.27 -0.44 1.92
C ASN A 103 18.55 0.76 1.27
N LEU A 104 18.16 1.77 2.06
CA LEU A 104 17.58 3.01 1.56
C LEU A 104 18.57 3.80 0.71
N SER A 105 19.83 3.91 1.16
CA SER A 105 20.90 4.55 0.39
C SER A 105 21.05 3.90 -0.99
N SER A 106 21.17 2.56 -1.03
CA SER A 106 21.24 1.83 -2.30
C SER A 106 19.99 2.00 -3.16
N ALA A 107 18.80 2.02 -2.56
CA ALA A 107 17.54 2.22 -3.29
C ALA A 107 17.41 3.62 -3.88
N LEU A 108 17.90 4.65 -3.19
CA LEU A 108 17.94 6.03 -3.68
C LEU A 108 18.92 6.19 -4.85
N GLU A 109 20.07 5.53 -4.80
CA GLU A 109 21.01 5.50 -5.92
C GLU A 109 20.42 4.79 -7.15
N ASP A 110 19.72 3.66 -6.92
CA ASP A 110 19.00 2.96 -7.98
C ASP A 110 17.95 3.87 -8.61
N LEU A 111 17.17 4.60 -7.81
CA LEU A 111 16.15 5.54 -8.29
C LEU A 111 16.77 6.67 -9.12
N LYS A 112 17.84 7.30 -8.64
CA LYS A 112 18.58 8.35 -9.36
C LYS A 112 19.09 7.88 -10.74
N ARG A 113 19.45 6.61 -10.86
CA ARG A 113 19.89 6.03 -12.15
C ARG A 113 18.74 5.72 -13.10
N CYS A 114 17.57 5.40 -12.57
CA CYS A 114 16.41 4.98 -13.35
C CYS A 114 15.54 6.14 -13.82
N ASP A 115 15.55 7.25 -13.09
CA ASP A 115 14.65 8.38 -13.28
C ASP A 115 15.41 9.70 -13.15
N SER A 116 15.47 10.47 -14.24
CA SER A 116 16.08 11.81 -14.22
C SER A 116 15.28 12.82 -13.40
N ASP A 117 13.99 12.60 -13.28
CA ASP A 117 13.05 13.48 -12.58
C ASP A 117 12.82 13.02 -11.12
N TYR A 118 13.71 12.15 -10.61
CA TYR A 118 13.62 11.60 -9.25
C TYR A 118 13.41 12.66 -8.14
N PRO A 119 13.91 13.91 -8.24
CA PRO A 119 13.66 14.90 -7.18
C PRO A 119 12.18 15.24 -6.99
N GLU A 120 11.41 15.18 -8.08
CA GLU A 120 9.95 15.40 -8.06
C GLU A 120 9.15 14.18 -7.61
N CYS A 121 9.82 13.04 -7.46
CA CYS A 121 9.18 11.80 -7.03
C CYS A 121 8.79 11.88 -5.55
N ALA A 122 7.50 11.66 -5.25
CA ALA A 122 6.99 11.69 -3.88
C ALA A 122 7.70 10.71 -2.94
N ALA A 123 8.14 9.55 -3.44
CA ALA A 123 8.88 8.58 -2.64
C ALA A 123 10.28 9.09 -2.26
N TYR A 124 10.95 9.79 -3.18
CA TYR A 124 12.23 10.45 -2.88
C TYR A 124 12.07 11.53 -1.83
N GLN A 125 11.11 12.44 -2.02
CA GLN A 125 10.83 13.53 -1.08
C GLN A 125 10.46 13.02 0.31
N SER A 126 9.64 11.99 0.40
CA SER A 126 9.29 11.33 1.66
C SER A 126 10.50 10.69 2.34
N ALA A 127 11.38 10.06 1.58
CA ALA A 127 12.61 9.47 2.09
C ALA A 127 13.55 10.52 2.68
N VAL A 128 13.74 11.64 1.96
CA VAL A 128 14.59 12.75 2.41
C VAL A 128 14.02 13.39 3.68
N ALA A 129 12.70 13.61 3.74
CA ALA A 129 12.05 14.13 4.95
C ALA A 129 12.23 13.20 6.16
N ALA A 130 12.09 11.90 5.97
CA ALA A 130 12.32 10.92 7.04
C ALA A 130 13.79 10.89 7.51
N LEU A 131 14.74 11.01 6.59
CA LEU A 131 16.17 11.09 6.91
C LEU A 131 16.51 12.35 7.68
N GLN A 132 15.98 13.50 7.28
CA GLN A 132 16.20 14.77 7.98
C GLN A 132 15.63 14.74 9.40
N GLU A 133 14.43 14.17 9.59
CA GLU A 133 13.88 13.97 10.94
C GLU A 133 14.73 13.00 11.75
N TYR A 134 15.24 11.92 11.14
CA TYR A 134 16.14 10.98 11.79
C TYR A 134 17.40 11.68 12.32
N ARG A 135 18.05 12.47 11.48
CA ARG A 135 19.20 13.29 11.85
C ARG A 135 18.86 14.25 12.99
N TYR A 136 17.80 15.05 12.81
CA TYR A 136 17.36 16.04 13.79
C TYR A 136 17.13 15.44 15.19
N LYS A 137 16.42 14.32 15.27
CA LYS A 137 16.15 13.64 16.56
C LYS A 137 17.41 13.15 17.27
N HIS A 138 18.39 12.67 16.51
CA HIS A 138 19.65 12.20 17.09
C HIS A 138 20.54 13.35 17.54
N GLU A 139 20.71 14.39 16.71
CA GLU A 139 21.51 15.57 17.02
C GLU A 139 20.97 16.31 18.24
N ASN A 140 19.65 16.50 18.34
CA ASN A 140 19.02 17.14 19.49
C ASN A 140 19.23 16.36 20.81
N ALA A 141 19.44 15.08 20.73
CA ALA A 141 19.74 14.24 21.88
C ALA A 141 21.26 14.12 22.16
N GLY A 142 22.10 14.76 21.35
CA GLY A 142 23.57 14.63 21.44
C GLY A 142 24.08 13.24 21.07
N TYR A 143 23.30 12.46 20.30
CA TYR A 143 23.71 11.12 19.88
C TYR A 143 24.40 11.17 18.53
N HIS A 144 25.64 10.69 18.45
CA HIS A 144 26.44 10.69 17.23
C HIS A 144 26.01 9.58 16.25
N ILE A 145 25.75 9.95 14.99
CA ILE A 145 25.36 9.07 13.90
C ILE A 145 26.19 9.29 12.63
N ASP A 146 27.43 9.69 12.78
CA ASP A 146 28.32 10.09 11.67
C ASP A 146 28.47 8.97 10.62
N ASP A 147 28.53 7.71 11.07
CA ASP A 147 28.59 6.52 10.22
C ASP A 147 27.29 6.31 9.41
N MET A 148 26.17 6.77 9.90
CA MET A 148 24.87 6.69 9.19
C MET A 148 24.67 7.89 8.26
N ILE A 149 25.13 9.06 8.66
CA ILE A 149 25.13 10.25 7.81
C ILE A 149 26.01 10.03 6.58
N ALA A 150 27.17 9.42 6.75
CA ALA A 150 28.10 9.11 5.66
C ALA A 150 27.57 8.11 4.62
N LEU A 151 26.45 7.44 4.87
CA LEU A 151 25.79 6.56 3.89
C LEU A 151 25.12 7.33 2.75
N PHE A 152 24.87 8.63 2.93
CA PHE A 152 24.11 9.44 2.00
C PHE A 152 24.95 10.64 1.54
N PRO A 153 24.76 11.11 0.28
CA PRO A 153 25.40 12.33 -0.19
C PRO A 153 24.90 13.56 0.58
N SER A 154 25.74 14.60 0.63
CA SER A 154 25.48 15.81 1.43
C SER A 154 24.25 16.58 1.00
N ASP A 155 23.89 16.54 -0.28
CA ASP A 155 22.71 17.19 -0.84
C ASP A 155 21.39 16.72 -0.21
N ILE A 156 21.32 15.45 0.22
CA ILE A 156 20.15 14.92 0.93
C ILE A 156 19.90 15.64 2.25
N TRP A 157 20.97 16.01 2.95
CA TRP A 157 20.87 16.64 4.27
C TRP A 157 20.54 18.13 4.20
N ASP A 158 20.85 18.76 3.09
CA ASP A 158 20.69 20.20 2.87
C ASP A 158 19.46 20.55 2.01
N ASP A 159 18.70 19.54 1.56
CA ASP A 159 17.52 19.73 0.72
C ASP A 159 16.36 20.35 1.50
N ALA A 160 16.27 21.69 1.44
CA ALA A 160 15.20 22.46 2.08
C ALA A 160 13.81 22.20 1.46
N SER A 161 13.74 21.69 0.23
CA SER A 161 12.46 21.46 -0.46
C SER A 161 11.72 20.27 0.15
N ALA A 162 12.43 19.24 0.58
CA ALA A 162 11.84 18.07 1.23
C ALA A 162 11.30 18.40 2.63
N SER A 163 11.94 19.31 3.37
CA SER A 163 11.45 19.78 4.68
C SER A 163 10.15 20.57 4.56
N ALA A 164 9.93 21.27 3.45
CA ALA A 164 8.73 22.06 3.22
C ALA A 164 7.52 21.22 2.77
N SER A 165 7.75 20.04 2.17
CA SER A 165 6.67 19.24 1.60
C SER A 165 5.89 18.42 2.63
N ALA A 166 6.38 18.24 3.87
CA ALA A 166 5.75 17.54 4.99
C ALA A 166 5.20 16.12 4.66
N ASN A 167 5.69 15.49 3.60
CA ASN A 167 5.16 14.22 3.08
C ASN A 167 5.81 12.97 3.69
N GLY A 168 6.72 13.14 4.65
CA GLY A 168 7.40 12.03 5.33
C GLY A 168 7.72 12.36 6.79
N GLY A 169 8.26 11.36 7.51
CA GLY A 169 8.62 11.49 8.91
C GLY A 169 7.47 11.18 9.88
N SER A 170 7.53 11.73 11.09
CA SER A 170 6.52 11.53 12.12
C SER A 170 5.90 12.86 12.57
N VAL A 171 4.60 12.88 12.76
CA VAL A 171 3.85 14.08 13.18
C VAL A 171 3.12 13.80 14.48
N PRO A 172 3.27 14.65 15.53
CA PRO A 172 2.49 14.51 16.76
C PRO A 172 1.02 14.79 16.46
N VAL A 173 0.15 13.85 16.83
CA VAL A 173 -1.31 13.97 16.68
C VAL A 173 -1.93 14.36 17.99
N LYS A 174 -2.64 15.49 18.05
CA LYS A 174 -3.39 15.92 19.24
C LYS A 174 -4.67 15.11 19.36
N ALA A 175 -4.95 14.60 20.57
CA ALA A 175 -6.16 13.81 20.86
C ALA A 175 -7.48 14.57 20.57
N SER A 176 -7.48 15.89 20.71
CA SER A 176 -8.65 16.75 20.47
C SER A 176 -9.15 16.75 19.00
N LEU A 177 -8.37 16.24 18.06
CA LEU A 177 -8.81 16.09 16.66
C LEU A 177 -9.76 14.89 16.44
N LYS A 178 -9.99 14.05 17.47
CA LYS A 178 -10.80 12.82 17.33
C LYS A 178 -12.27 13.05 17.64
N ASP A 179 -12.60 14.07 18.44
CA ASP A 179 -13.97 14.25 18.97
C ASP A 179 -15.02 14.70 17.94
N GLY A 180 -14.60 15.15 16.75
CA GLY A 180 -15.49 15.60 15.70
C GLY A 180 -15.70 14.62 14.54
N ASN A 181 -15.06 13.47 14.55
CA ASN A 181 -15.02 12.57 13.39
C ASN A 181 -16.37 11.94 13.01
N ALA A 182 -17.31 11.83 13.96
CA ALA A 182 -18.61 11.20 13.72
C ALA A 182 -19.55 12.00 12.78
N THR A 183 -19.28 13.31 12.59
CA THR A 183 -20.16 14.23 11.86
C THR A 183 -19.53 14.85 10.62
N ILE A 184 -18.29 14.52 10.32
CA ILE A 184 -17.57 15.09 9.17
C ILE A 184 -17.85 14.30 7.88
N PRO A 185 -17.86 14.96 6.70
CA PRO A 185 -17.94 14.29 5.42
C PRO A 185 -16.88 13.19 5.25
N PHE A 186 -17.19 12.14 4.51
CA PHE A 186 -16.29 11.00 4.26
C PHE A 186 -14.91 11.42 3.78
N GLU A 187 -14.84 12.40 2.88
CA GLU A 187 -13.57 12.94 2.38
C GLU A 187 -12.69 13.48 3.49
N ASN A 188 -13.26 14.26 4.41
CA ASN A 188 -12.52 14.80 5.55
C ASN A 188 -12.08 13.70 6.52
N LEU A 189 -12.91 12.67 6.73
CA LEU A 189 -12.54 11.52 7.53
C LEU A 189 -11.33 10.80 6.91
N PHE A 190 -11.35 10.60 5.61
CA PHE A 190 -10.27 9.95 4.88
C PHE A 190 -8.98 10.77 4.90
N LEU A 191 -9.05 12.08 4.63
CA LEU A 191 -7.91 12.99 4.63
C LEU A 191 -7.29 13.17 6.02
N ASN A 192 -8.10 13.08 7.08
CA ASN A 192 -7.64 13.19 8.47
C ASN A 192 -7.17 11.85 9.07
N ARG A 193 -7.36 10.72 8.39
CA ARG A 193 -6.91 9.42 8.86
C ARG A 193 -5.39 9.40 9.05
N ARG A 194 -4.94 8.92 10.19
CA ARG A 194 -3.51 8.70 10.49
C ARG A 194 -3.30 7.30 11.05
N SER A 195 -2.14 6.74 10.80
CA SER A 195 -1.71 5.50 11.45
C SER A 195 -1.23 5.83 12.86
N VAL A 196 -1.99 5.43 13.85
CA VAL A 196 -1.65 5.58 15.28
C VAL A 196 -0.92 4.31 15.72
N ARG A 197 0.27 4.44 16.30
CA ARG A 197 1.07 3.31 16.79
C ARG A 197 1.19 3.26 18.30
N GLU A 198 0.89 4.36 18.96
CA GLU A 198 0.90 4.48 20.40
C GLU A 198 -0.46 4.94 20.88
N PHE A 199 -0.99 4.23 21.84
CA PHE A 199 -2.31 4.47 22.40
C PHE A 199 -2.15 4.92 23.85
N SER A 200 -3.15 5.63 24.37
CA SER A 200 -3.21 5.95 25.80
C SER A 200 -3.45 4.68 26.62
N ASP A 201 -3.05 4.72 27.88
CA ASP A 201 -3.31 3.63 28.83
C ASP A 201 -4.79 3.54 29.27
N SER A 202 -5.64 4.44 28.77
CA SER A 202 -7.07 4.44 29.06
C SER A 202 -7.74 3.22 28.43
N PRO A 203 -8.36 2.33 29.20
CA PRO A 203 -9.06 1.18 28.67
C PRO A 203 -10.28 1.64 27.86
N LEU A 204 -10.61 0.93 26.81
CA LEU A 204 -11.88 1.10 26.11
C LEU A 204 -13.01 0.54 26.96
N THR A 205 -14.15 1.19 26.94
CA THR A 205 -15.36 0.68 27.56
C THR A 205 -15.96 -0.46 26.75
N GLU A 206 -16.71 -1.34 27.38
CA GLU A 206 -17.44 -2.43 26.73
C GLU A 206 -18.32 -1.91 25.58
N THR A 207 -18.99 -0.78 25.79
CA THR A 207 -19.85 -0.12 24.80
C THR A 207 -19.07 0.35 23.56
N GLU A 208 -17.87 0.92 23.74
CA GLU A 208 -17.01 1.33 22.64
C GLU A 208 -16.52 0.13 21.83
N ILE A 209 -16.11 -0.94 22.51
CA ILE A 209 -15.68 -2.18 21.86
C ILE A 209 -16.82 -2.77 21.04
N GLN A 210 -18.03 -2.86 21.62
CA GLN A 210 -19.20 -3.40 20.96
C GLN A 210 -19.59 -2.58 19.74
N HIS A 211 -19.55 -1.25 19.86
CA HIS A 211 -19.82 -0.33 18.74
C HIS A 211 -18.80 -0.53 17.57
N VAL A 212 -17.53 -0.65 17.87
CA VAL A 212 -16.49 -0.90 16.84
C VAL A 212 -16.75 -2.23 16.12
N ILE A 213 -17.10 -3.29 16.86
CA ILE A 213 -17.43 -4.60 16.28
C ILE A 213 -18.68 -4.48 15.39
N GLU A 214 -19.73 -3.82 15.84
CA GLU A 214 -20.96 -3.61 15.05
C GLU A 214 -20.68 -2.86 13.74
N VAL A 215 -19.85 -1.81 13.79
CA VAL A 215 -19.45 -1.07 12.58
C VAL A 215 -18.61 -1.97 11.66
N ALA A 216 -17.69 -2.74 12.20
CA ALA A 216 -16.85 -3.65 11.41
C ALA A 216 -17.67 -4.74 10.70
N THR A 217 -18.79 -5.21 11.29
CA THR A 217 -19.69 -6.18 10.63
C THR A 217 -20.48 -5.62 9.45
N LYS A 218 -20.49 -4.28 9.27
CA LYS A 218 -21.12 -3.63 8.10
C LYS A 218 -20.18 -3.54 6.89
N ALA A 219 -18.90 -3.81 7.08
CA ALA A 219 -17.96 -3.91 5.98
C ALA A 219 -18.26 -5.16 5.13
N PRO A 220 -18.22 -5.08 3.78
CA PRO A 220 -18.50 -6.21 2.89
C PRO A 220 -17.41 -7.28 2.95
#